data_504fade8ca56f0596eb47eb6cb1210ec
#
_entry.id   504fade8ca56f0596eb47eb6cb1210ec
#
_cell.length_a   1.000
_cell.length_b   1.000
_cell.length_c   1.000
_cell.angle_alpha   90.00
_cell.angle_beta   90.00
_cell.angle_gamma   90.00
#
_symmetry.space_group_name_H-M   'P 1'
#
loop_
_entity.id
_entity.type
_entity.pdbx_description
1 polymer ?
#
loop_
_entity_poly.entity_id
_entity_poly.type
_entity_poly.pdbx_seq_one_letter_code
_entity_poly.pdbx_strand_id
1 'polypeptide(L)'
;MIKHVNLWKFKETLSEEEKKAVRLGMKEAFESLPGKIPGMVRCVIRTELGPKSNADCMMECEFESMEALEAYRANPLHQEIAVTKVRPYTVDRLGVDFEA
;
A
#
# COMPACT_ATOMS: atom_id res chain seq x y z
N MET A 1 -2.79 14.98 11.36
CA MET A 1 -2.14 13.87 10.63
C MET A 1 -2.71 13.76 9.23
N ILE A 2 -1.87 13.43 8.28
CA ILE A 2 -2.32 13.14 6.92
C ILE A 2 -2.54 11.63 6.79
N LYS A 3 -3.71 11.26 6.34
CA LYS A 3 -4.03 9.88 6.00
C LYS A 3 -3.80 9.67 4.51
N HIS A 4 -3.20 8.54 4.18
CA HIS A 4 -2.93 8.12 2.81
C HIS A 4 -3.50 6.72 2.64
N VAL A 5 -4.49 6.58 1.77
CA VAL A 5 -5.18 5.30 1.55
C VAL A 5 -5.05 4.90 0.09
N ASN A 6 -4.63 3.69 -0.15
CA ASN A 6 -4.60 3.10 -1.49
C ASN A 6 -5.44 1.83 -1.51
N LEU A 7 -6.16 1.66 -2.62
CA LEU A 7 -6.90 0.44 -2.92
C LEU A 7 -6.36 -0.12 -4.24
N TRP A 8 -6.15 -1.43 -4.29
CA TRP A 8 -5.66 -2.08 -5.51
C TRP A 8 -6.57 -3.20 -5.95
N LYS A 9 -6.66 -3.39 -7.27
CA LYS A 9 -7.22 -4.59 -7.87
C LYS A 9 -6.09 -5.39 -8.50
N PHE A 10 -6.11 -6.69 -8.30
CA PHE A 10 -5.10 -7.59 -8.85
C PHE A 10 -5.47 -8.03 -10.25
N LYS A 11 -4.46 -8.47 -11.00
CA LYS A 11 -4.65 -9.06 -12.32
C LYS A 11 -5.51 -10.32 -12.20
N GLU A 12 -6.47 -10.48 -13.10
CA GLU A 12 -7.37 -11.64 -13.12
C GLU A 12 -6.63 -12.95 -13.42
N THR A 13 -5.46 -12.85 -14.02
CA THR A 13 -4.63 -14.03 -14.35
C THR A 13 -3.98 -14.67 -13.13
N LEU A 14 -3.98 -14.00 -11.98
CA LEU A 14 -3.41 -14.54 -10.76
C LEU A 14 -4.35 -15.59 -10.15
N SER A 15 -3.78 -16.73 -9.73
CA SER A 15 -4.51 -17.73 -8.96
C SER A 15 -4.79 -17.20 -7.55
N GLU A 16 -5.68 -17.85 -6.82
CA GLU A 16 -5.98 -17.46 -5.44
C GLU A 16 -4.73 -17.59 -4.54
N GLU A 17 -3.90 -18.60 -4.79
CA GLU A 17 -2.64 -18.75 -4.04
C GLU A 17 -1.64 -17.64 -4.37
N GLU A 18 -1.56 -17.25 -5.65
CA GLU A 18 -0.70 -16.14 -6.07
C GLU A 18 -1.17 -14.83 -5.45
N LYS A 19 -2.48 -14.57 -5.43
CA LYS A 19 -3.05 -13.37 -4.80
C LYS A 19 -2.71 -13.33 -3.31
N LYS A 20 -2.81 -14.46 -2.62
CA LYS A 20 -2.47 -14.57 -1.21
C LYS A 20 -1.00 -14.24 -0.98
N ALA A 21 -0.12 -14.77 -1.81
CA ALA A 21 1.32 -14.49 -1.73
C ALA A 21 1.62 -13.01 -1.99
N VAL A 22 0.94 -12.40 -2.97
CA VAL A 22 1.10 -10.97 -3.25
C VAL A 22 0.67 -10.12 -2.06
N ARG A 23 -0.48 -10.41 -1.46
CA ARG A 23 -0.95 -9.69 -0.27
C ARG A 23 0.05 -9.77 0.87
N LEU A 24 0.57 -10.97 1.12
CA LEU A 24 1.54 -11.18 2.20
C LEU A 24 2.84 -10.43 1.94
N GLY A 25 3.33 -10.48 0.71
CA GLY A 25 4.53 -9.76 0.32
C GLY A 25 4.38 -8.24 0.46
N MET A 26 3.24 -7.71 0.05
CA MET A 26 2.92 -6.30 0.22
C MET A 26 2.85 -5.92 1.71
N LYS A 27 2.19 -6.75 2.50
CA LYS A 27 2.04 -6.53 3.94
C LYS A 27 3.41 -6.44 4.63
N GLU A 28 4.26 -7.42 4.40
CA GLU A 28 5.60 -7.43 4.99
C GLU A 28 6.42 -6.22 4.57
N ALA A 29 6.40 -5.89 3.29
CA ALA A 29 7.21 -4.80 2.75
C ALA A 29 6.74 -3.43 3.27
N PHE A 30 5.46 -3.12 3.14
CA PHE A 30 4.94 -1.81 3.55
C PHE A 30 4.93 -1.62 5.06
N GLU A 31 4.59 -2.65 5.82
CA GLU A 31 4.53 -2.54 7.28
C GLU A 31 5.90 -2.44 7.93
N SER A 32 6.96 -2.69 7.18
CA SER A 32 8.33 -2.50 7.64
C SER A 32 8.81 -1.04 7.54
N LEU A 33 8.07 -0.19 6.83
CA LEU A 33 8.51 1.18 6.53
C LEU A 33 8.48 2.17 7.70
N PRO A 34 7.49 2.13 8.62
CA PRO A 34 7.54 3.04 9.76
C PRO A 34 8.86 2.90 10.52
N GLY A 35 9.48 4.05 10.82
CA GLY A 35 10.82 4.09 11.41
C GLY A 35 11.94 4.19 10.38
N LYS A 36 11.67 3.85 9.11
CA LYS A 36 12.64 3.98 8.01
C LYS A 36 12.29 5.14 7.08
N ILE A 37 11.03 5.56 7.07
CA ILE A 37 10.54 6.68 6.25
C ILE A 37 10.31 7.87 7.18
N PRO A 38 11.03 8.98 6.99
CA PRO A 38 10.81 10.17 7.81
C PRO A 38 9.37 10.65 7.77
N GLY A 39 8.77 10.87 8.94
CA GLY A 39 7.41 11.38 9.05
C GLY A 39 6.30 10.36 8.85
N MET A 40 6.63 9.11 8.52
CA MET A 40 5.63 8.05 8.47
C MET A 40 5.36 7.54 9.88
N VAL A 41 4.14 7.71 10.34
CA VAL A 41 3.72 7.30 11.69
C VAL A 41 3.25 5.85 11.69
N ARG A 42 2.55 5.45 10.62
CA ARG A 42 1.92 4.13 10.56
C ARG A 42 1.73 3.73 9.10
N CYS A 43 1.85 2.43 8.84
CA CYS A 43 1.51 1.85 7.54
C CYS A 43 0.94 0.46 7.77
N VAL A 44 -0.27 0.22 7.30
CA VAL A 44 -0.97 -1.05 7.52
C VAL A 44 -1.56 -1.52 6.20
N ILE A 45 -1.33 -2.79 5.88
CA ILE A 45 -1.95 -3.45 4.73
C ILE A 45 -3.09 -4.33 5.27
N ARG A 46 -4.30 -4.09 4.73
CA ARG A 46 -5.47 -4.90 5.05
C ARG A 46 -5.59 -6.00 4.00
N THR A 47 -5.46 -7.23 4.42
CA THR A 47 -5.50 -8.40 3.53
C THR A 47 -6.83 -9.12 3.56
N GLU A 48 -7.62 -8.94 4.64
CA GLU A 48 -8.93 -9.57 4.79
C GLU A 48 -10.01 -8.49 4.65
N LEU A 49 -10.55 -8.37 3.45
CA LEU A 49 -11.60 -7.41 3.16
C LEU A 49 -12.95 -8.10 3.16
N GLY A 50 -14.02 -7.32 3.39
CA GLY A 50 -15.37 -7.85 3.43
C GLY A 50 -15.79 -8.44 2.08
N PRO A 51 -16.77 -9.36 2.07
CA PRO A 51 -17.13 -10.10 0.86
C PRO A 51 -17.73 -9.25 -0.26
N LYS A 52 -18.21 -8.06 0.05
CA LYS A 52 -18.76 -7.13 -0.95
C LYS A 52 -17.74 -6.07 -1.39
N SER A 53 -16.51 -6.17 -0.92
CA SER A 53 -15.45 -5.26 -1.35
C SER A 53 -15.08 -5.52 -2.80
N ASN A 54 -14.90 -4.46 -3.58
CA ASN A 54 -14.50 -4.59 -4.98
C ASN A 54 -13.03 -4.22 -5.20
N ALA A 55 -12.26 -4.15 -4.13
CA ALA A 55 -10.80 -4.06 -4.16
C ALA A 55 -10.23 -5.34 -3.56
N ASP A 56 -9.01 -5.68 -3.97
CA ASP A 56 -8.36 -6.91 -3.52
C ASP A 56 -7.39 -6.68 -2.37
N CYS A 57 -6.93 -5.45 -2.19
CA CYS A 57 -5.96 -5.10 -1.15
C CYS A 57 -6.11 -3.63 -0.79
N MET A 58 -5.85 -3.29 0.46
CA MET A 58 -5.97 -1.92 0.95
C MET A 58 -4.76 -1.57 1.80
N MET A 59 -4.27 -0.34 1.65
CA MET A 59 -3.22 0.23 2.49
C MET A 59 -3.72 1.49 3.18
N GLU A 60 -3.44 1.59 4.47
CA GLU A 60 -3.70 2.79 5.25
C GLU A 60 -2.38 3.28 5.85
N CYS A 61 -1.99 4.52 5.53
CA CYS A 61 -0.80 5.13 6.11
C CYS A 61 -1.17 6.43 6.81
N GLU A 62 -0.37 6.78 7.81
CA GLU A 62 -0.45 8.08 8.47
C GLU A 62 0.90 8.76 8.40
N PHE A 63 0.90 10.05 8.04
CA PHE A 63 2.09 10.88 7.95
C PHE A 63 1.91 12.13 8.82
N GLU A 64 3.02 12.64 9.34
CA GLU A 64 3.02 13.86 10.15
C GLU A 64 2.61 15.10 9.36
N SER A 65 2.88 15.10 8.05
CA SER A 65 2.61 16.24 7.19
C SER A 65 2.46 15.82 5.73
N MET A 66 1.89 16.69 4.91
CA MET A 66 1.81 16.47 3.47
C MET A 66 3.21 16.42 2.84
N GLU A 67 4.14 17.20 3.37
CA GLU A 67 5.52 17.20 2.89
C GLU A 67 6.18 15.84 3.11
N ALA A 68 5.92 15.20 4.27
CA ALA A 68 6.41 13.86 4.55
C ALA A 68 5.83 12.83 3.58
N LEU A 69 4.55 12.94 3.26
CA LEU A 69 3.90 12.06 2.28
C LEU A 69 4.52 12.23 0.90
N GLU A 70 4.74 13.47 0.44
CA GLU A 70 5.35 13.71 -0.86
C GLU A 70 6.78 13.18 -0.92
N ALA A 71 7.56 13.35 0.15
CA ALA A 71 8.91 12.79 0.24
C ALA A 71 8.89 11.26 0.20
N TYR A 72 7.90 10.64 0.82
CA TYR A 72 7.70 9.18 0.77
C TYR A 72 7.51 8.69 -0.66
N ARG A 73 6.71 9.39 -1.47
CA ARG A 73 6.47 8.99 -2.86
C ARG A 73 7.77 8.86 -3.66
N ALA A 74 8.74 9.74 -3.40
CA ALA A 74 10.03 9.77 -4.10
C ALA A 74 11.10 8.92 -3.40
N ASN A 75 10.83 8.38 -2.23
CA ASN A 75 11.82 7.64 -1.45
C ASN A 75 12.16 6.32 -2.14
N PRO A 76 13.47 5.98 -2.28
CA PRO A 76 13.88 4.73 -2.93
C PRO A 76 13.29 3.47 -2.32
N LEU A 77 13.07 3.43 -1.02
CA LEU A 77 12.45 2.28 -0.36
C LEU A 77 11.01 2.06 -0.86
N HIS A 78 10.25 3.14 -0.99
CA HIS A 78 8.90 3.08 -1.54
C HIS A 78 8.92 2.66 -3.01
N GLN A 79 9.81 3.25 -3.81
CA GLN A 79 9.90 2.97 -5.23
C GLN A 79 10.23 1.49 -5.49
N GLU A 80 11.12 0.92 -4.71
CA GLU A 80 11.48 -0.49 -4.85
C GLU A 80 10.29 -1.40 -4.57
N ILE A 81 9.53 -1.14 -3.51
CA ILE A 81 8.32 -1.91 -3.18
C ILE A 81 7.30 -1.79 -4.31
N ALA A 82 7.06 -0.58 -4.80
CA ALA A 82 6.09 -0.35 -5.87
C ALA A 82 6.44 -1.14 -7.13
N VAL A 83 7.70 -1.15 -7.51
CA VAL A 83 8.17 -1.81 -8.73
C VAL A 83 8.20 -3.33 -8.60
N THR A 84 8.58 -3.86 -7.43
CA THR A 84 8.80 -5.31 -7.27
C THR A 84 7.62 -6.05 -6.66
N LYS A 85 6.84 -5.40 -5.78
CA LYS A 85 5.78 -6.06 -5.00
C LYS A 85 4.36 -5.68 -5.42
N VAL A 86 4.18 -4.58 -6.13
CA VAL A 86 2.86 -4.03 -6.44
C VAL A 86 2.55 -4.06 -7.94
N ARG A 87 3.28 -3.27 -8.72
CA ARG A 87 2.98 -3.07 -10.15
C ARG A 87 2.90 -4.34 -10.98
N PRO A 88 3.76 -5.35 -10.75
CA PRO A 88 3.67 -6.57 -11.56
C PRO A 88 2.36 -7.34 -11.38
N TYR A 89 1.62 -7.10 -10.30
CA TYR A 89 0.47 -7.92 -9.91
C TYR A 89 -0.85 -7.16 -9.91
N THR A 90 -0.83 -5.84 -10.12
CA THR A 90 -2.04 -5.02 -10.02
C THR A 90 -2.42 -4.42 -11.37
N VAL A 91 -3.73 -4.14 -11.54
CA VAL A 91 -4.24 -3.50 -12.76
C VAL A 91 -4.80 -2.12 -12.47
N ASP A 92 -5.41 -1.91 -11.32
CA ASP A 92 -6.01 -0.64 -10.94
C ASP A 92 -5.56 -0.22 -9.54
N ARG A 93 -5.43 1.09 -9.36
CA ARG A 93 -5.14 1.69 -8.06
C ARG A 93 -6.03 2.92 -7.88
N LEU A 94 -6.66 3.02 -6.72
CA LEU A 94 -7.31 4.24 -6.26
C LEU A 94 -6.56 4.74 -5.04
N GLY A 95 -6.25 6.02 -5.03
CA GLY A 95 -5.57 6.64 -3.90
C GLY A 95 -6.33 7.85 -3.42
N VAL A 96 -6.37 8.05 -2.10
CA VAL A 96 -6.95 9.24 -1.49
C VAL A 96 -6.09 9.67 -0.32
N ASP A 97 -5.86 10.99 -0.22
CA ASP A 97 -5.12 11.60 0.86
C ASP A 97 -6.01 12.65 1.52
N PHE A 98 -6.00 12.69 2.84
CA PHE A 98 -6.84 13.66 3.56
C PHE A 98 -6.28 13.95 4.95
N GLU A 99 -6.63 15.14 5.46
CA GLU A 99 -6.30 15.55 6.82
C GLU A 99 -7.32 14.92 7.79
N ALA A 100 -6.81 14.32 8.83
CA ALA A 100 -7.68 13.70 9.86
C ALA A 100 -7.24 14.05 11.27
#